data_017e641c94bb99662e7be66b399aa178
#
_entry.id   017e641c94bb99662e7be66b399aa178
#
_cell.length_a   1.000
_cell.length_b   1.000
_cell.length_c   1.000
_cell.angle_alpha   90.00
_cell.angle_beta   90.00
_cell.angle_gamma   90.00
#
_symmetry.space_group_name_H-M   'P 1'
#
loop_
_entity.id
_entity.type
_entity.pdbx_description
1 polymer ?
#
loop_
_entity_poly.entity_id
_entity_poly.type
_entity_poly.pdbx_seq_one_letter_code
_entity_poly.pdbx_strand_id
1 'polypeptide(L)'
;MSDQPALHDAYAADYDAQVIAYDCFIAEALFGLCYEFVRPGEILLDVGIGSGLSAAPFARAGLRVSGMDFAPAMLDLCWAKGIAGDLRQHDLSQLPWPYAPASFDHAIACGVFHFIADLEPIFGATAGVLRPGGLFAFTTKWPTAPLAPDVPFERQEAGGLAVFSHTPETVATLMTGAGFNRARQLRCFVGPELFAVWVTRKRV
;
A
#
# COMPACT_ATOMS: atom_id res chain seq x y z
N MET A 1 -9.36 10.26 -19.77
CA MET A 1 -9.69 9.95 -18.37
C MET A 1 -9.85 8.46 -18.33
N SER A 2 -8.93 7.73 -17.68
CA SER A 2 -8.97 6.26 -17.62
C SER A 2 -10.11 5.81 -16.72
N ASP A 3 -10.87 4.83 -17.19
CA ASP A 3 -12.03 4.23 -16.52
C ASP A 3 -11.59 3.28 -15.37
N GLN A 4 -10.49 3.63 -14.70
CA GLN A 4 -9.87 2.82 -13.65
C GLN A 4 -10.83 2.50 -12.48
N PRO A 5 -11.64 3.48 -11.96
CA PRO A 5 -12.60 3.17 -10.91
C PRO A 5 -13.60 2.08 -11.30
N ALA A 6 -14.18 2.18 -12.50
CA ALA A 6 -15.16 1.21 -12.98
C ALA A 6 -14.58 -0.20 -13.18
N LEU A 7 -13.31 -0.31 -13.57
CA LEU A 7 -12.61 -1.59 -13.67
C LEU A 7 -12.40 -2.22 -12.28
N HIS A 8 -11.95 -1.44 -11.29
CA HIS A 8 -11.77 -1.95 -9.91
C HIS A 8 -13.11 -2.32 -9.25
N ASP A 9 -14.18 -1.56 -9.49
CA ASP A 9 -15.51 -1.90 -9.00
C ASP A 9 -16.05 -3.21 -9.62
N ALA A 10 -15.76 -3.46 -10.90
CA ALA A 10 -16.17 -4.70 -11.57
C ALA A 10 -15.48 -5.95 -11.01
N TYR A 11 -14.26 -5.82 -10.50
CA TYR A 11 -13.51 -6.92 -9.87
C TYR A 11 -13.84 -7.11 -8.39
N ALA A 12 -14.51 -6.16 -7.74
CA ALA A 12 -14.71 -6.16 -6.30
C ALA A 12 -15.39 -7.45 -5.80
N ALA A 13 -16.44 -7.92 -6.48
CA ALA A 13 -17.23 -9.07 -6.03
C ALA A 13 -16.41 -10.37 -5.86
N ASP A 14 -15.40 -10.57 -6.72
CA ASP A 14 -14.58 -11.79 -6.75
C ASP A 14 -13.13 -11.54 -6.29
N TYR A 15 -12.79 -10.32 -5.88
CA TYR A 15 -11.41 -9.90 -5.60
C TYR A 15 -10.72 -10.79 -4.56
N ASP A 16 -11.35 -10.99 -3.41
CA ASP A 16 -10.76 -11.80 -2.33
C ASP A 16 -10.55 -13.27 -2.77
N ALA A 17 -11.52 -13.83 -3.51
CA ALA A 17 -11.41 -15.19 -4.03
C ALA A 17 -10.27 -15.31 -5.07
N GLN A 18 -10.09 -14.29 -5.90
CA GLN A 18 -8.99 -14.25 -6.86
C GLN A 18 -7.64 -14.14 -6.16
N VAL A 19 -7.48 -13.27 -5.16
CA VAL A 19 -6.24 -13.13 -4.39
C VAL A 19 -5.87 -14.46 -3.72
N ILE A 20 -6.85 -15.16 -3.14
CA ILE A 20 -6.64 -16.50 -2.54
C ILE A 20 -6.26 -17.53 -3.60
N ALA A 21 -6.94 -17.53 -4.76
CA ALA A 21 -6.66 -18.47 -5.85
C ALA A 21 -5.27 -18.27 -6.49
N TYR A 22 -4.71 -17.08 -6.38
CA TYR A 22 -3.34 -16.76 -6.85
C TYR A 22 -2.25 -17.12 -5.82
N ASP A 23 -2.59 -17.73 -4.67
CA ASP A 23 -1.64 -17.99 -3.58
C ASP A 23 -0.83 -16.73 -3.22
N CYS A 24 -1.50 -15.59 -3.17
CA CYS A 24 -0.87 -14.29 -2.91
C CYS A 24 -0.71 -14.08 -1.40
N PHE A 25 0.48 -14.37 -0.86
CA PHE A 25 0.82 -14.21 0.57
C PHE A 25 1.52 -12.89 0.90
N ILE A 26 1.42 -11.88 0.02
CA ILE A 26 2.16 -10.62 0.21
C ILE A 26 1.65 -9.82 1.41
N ALA A 27 0.36 -9.91 1.72
CA ALA A 27 -0.25 -9.26 2.88
C ALA A 27 0.26 -9.86 4.20
N GLU A 28 0.36 -11.19 4.27
CA GLU A 28 0.91 -11.93 5.41
C GLU A 28 2.41 -11.64 5.59
N ALA A 29 3.16 -11.60 4.49
CA ALA A 29 4.58 -11.25 4.51
C ALA A 29 4.80 -9.82 5.03
N LEU A 30 3.98 -8.85 4.58
CA LEU A 30 4.01 -7.48 5.05
C LEU A 30 3.70 -7.39 6.54
N PHE A 31 2.63 -8.04 6.99
CA PHE A 31 2.27 -8.11 8.40
C PHE A 31 3.38 -8.75 9.24
N GLY A 32 3.91 -9.89 8.81
CA GLY A 32 4.97 -10.60 9.52
C GLY A 32 6.24 -9.75 9.72
N LEU A 33 6.62 -8.95 8.71
CA LEU A 33 7.74 -8.03 8.80
C LEU A 33 7.48 -6.83 9.73
N CYS A 34 6.21 -6.48 9.97
CA CYS A 34 5.80 -5.37 10.84
C CYS A 34 5.52 -5.82 12.28
N TYR A 35 5.22 -7.09 12.51
CA TYR A 35 4.60 -7.59 13.74
C TYR A 35 5.35 -7.22 15.03
N GLU A 36 6.68 -7.27 15.03
CA GLU A 36 7.47 -6.90 16.23
C GLU A 36 7.43 -5.40 16.57
N PHE A 37 7.05 -4.55 15.60
CA PHE A 37 7.07 -3.09 15.72
C PHE A 37 5.73 -2.50 16.14
N VAL A 38 4.64 -3.24 16.00
CA VAL A 38 3.27 -2.78 16.24
C VAL A 38 2.74 -3.26 17.58
N ARG A 39 1.81 -2.52 18.18
CA ARG A 39 1.19 -2.85 19.47
C ARG A 39 -0.33 -2.72 19.40
N PRO A 40 -1.09 -3.53 20.17
CA PRO A 40 -2.52 -3.36 20.30
C PRO A 40 -2.89 -1.94 20.75
N GLY A 41 -3.93 -1.38 20.14
CA GLY A 41 -4.42 -0.02 20.43
C GLY A 41 -3.78 1.08 19.58
N GLU A 42 -2.67 0.83 18.89
CA GLU A 42 -2.09 1.78 17.93
C GLU A 42 -2.99 1.99 16.72
N ILE A 43 -2.83 3.12 16.05
CA ILE A 43 -3.66 3.54 14.91
C ILE A 43 -2.91 3.29 13.61
N LEU A 44 -3.51 2.50 12.73
CA LEU A 44 -3.00 2.16 11.41
C LEU A 44 -3.83 2.85 10.32
N LEU A 45 -3.16 3.49 9.36
CA LEU A 45 -3.75 3.89 8.08
C LEU A 45 -3.39 2.85 7.00
N ASP A 46 -4.39 2.31 6.32
CA ASP A 46 -4.18 1.53 5.08
C ASP A 46 -4.48 2.42 3.86
N VAL A 47 -3.44 2.67 3.08
CA VAL A 47 -3.42 3.55 1.89
C VAL A 47 -3.75 2.70 0.67
N GLY A 48 -4.96 2.85 0.13
CA GLY A 48 -5.52 1.94 -0.87
C GLY A 48 -5.96 0.63 -0.23
N ILE A 49 -6.83 0.73 0.79
CA ILE A 49 -7.25 -0.39 1.63
C ILE A 49 -7.99 -1.49 0.85
N GLY A 50 -8.62 -1.15 -0.28
CA GLY A 50 -9.42 -2.08 -1.04
C GLY A 50 -10.47 -2.78 -0.19
N SER A 51 -10.55 -4.10 -0.31
CA SER A 51 -11.45 -4.95 0.50
C SER A 51 -10.95 -5.19 1.93
N GLY A 52 -9.78 -4.65 2.32
CA GLY A 52 -9.22 -4.76 3.67
C GLY A 52 -8.35 -6.01 3.93
N LEU A 53 -8.00 -6.79 2.90
CA LEU A 53 -7.22 -8.02 3.08
C LEU A 53 -5.88 -7.76 3.79
N SER A 54 -5.17 -6.69 3.41
CA SER A 54 -3.87 -6.33 4.01
C SER A 54 -3.99 -5.84 5.44
N ALA A 55 -5.09 -5.13 5.74
CA ALA A 55 -5.36 -4.57 7.07
C ALA A 55 -5.86 -5.62 8.07
N ALA A 56 -6.50 -6.69 7.60
CA ALA A 56 -7.14 -7.70 8.46
C ALA A 56 -6.19 -8.35 9.48
N PRO A 57 -4.93 -8.72 9.16
CA PRO A 57 -3.99 -9.22 10.16
C PRO A 57 -3.67 -8.20 11.25
N PHE A 58 -3.54 -6.92 10.90
CA PHE A 58 -3.27 -5.84 11.86
C PHE A 58 -4.47 -5.58 12.78
N ALA A 59 -5.69 -5.60 12.23
CA ALA A 59 -6.93 -5.49 13.03
C ALA A 59 -7.03 -6.64 14.03
N ARG A 60 -6.74 -7.90 13.61
CA ARG A 60 -6.68 -9.07 14.50
C ARG A 60 -5.59 -8.96 15.57
N ALA A 61 -4.49 -8.27 15.28
CA ALA A 61 -3.44 -7.96 16.26
C ALA A 61 -3.81 -6.82 17.22
N GLY A 62 -5.01 -6.25 17.09
CA GLY A 62 -5.56 -5.25 17.99
C GLY A 62 -5.29 -3.81 17.61
N LEU A 63 -4.81 -3.52 16.39
CA LEU A 63 -4.68 -2.15 15.91
C LEU A 63 -6.06 -1.58 15.51
N ARG A 64 -6.20 -0.27 15.67
CA ARG A 64 -7.36 0.47 15.17
C ARG A 64 -7.09 0.89 13.73
N VAL A 65 -7.80 0.28 12.79
CA VAL A 65 -7.59 0.50 11.36
C VAL A 65 -8.47 1.62 10.85
N SER A 66 -7.88 2.54 10.10
CA SER A 66 -8.53 3.46 9.17
C SER A 66 -8.01 3.18 7.78
N GLY A 67 -8.79 3.50 6.75
CA GLY A 67 -8.36 3.28 5.38
C GLY A 67 -8.97 4.25 4.40
N MET A 68 -8.34 4.38 3.24
CA MET A 68 -8.87 5.12 2.10
C MET A 68 -8.64 4.34 0.82
N ASP A 69 -9.59 4.45 -0.08
CA ASP A 69 -9.55 3.89 -1.42
C ASP A 69 -10.40 4.74 -2.37
N PHE A 70 -10.12 4.71 -3.67
CA PHE A 70 -10.92 5.44 -4.64
C PHE A 70 -12.17 4.67 -5.10
N ALA A 71 -12.16 3.32 -4.97
CA ALA A 71 -13.20 2.41 -5.41
C ALA A 71 -14.27 2.20 -4.31
N PRO A 72 -15.50 2.75 -4.46
CA PRO A 72 -16.53 2.64 -3.43
C PRO A 72 -16.94 1.19 -3.17
N ALA A 73 -17.04 0.34 -4.20
CA ALA A 73 -17.38 -1.06 -4.02
C ALA A 73 -16.38 -1.84 -3.16
N MET A 74 -15.10 -1.49 -3.25
CA MET A 74 -14.06 -2.06 -2.38
C MET A 74 -14.24 -1.62 -0.93
N LEU A 75 -14.54 -0.35 -0.70
CA LEU A 75 -14.81 0.17 0.65
C LEU A 75 -16.04 -0.49 1.29
N ASP A 76 -17.09 -0.74 0.50
CA ASP A 76 -18.29 -1.46 0.97
C ASP A 76 -17.95 -2.89 1.42
N LEU A 77 -17.10 -3.60 0.68
CA LEU A 77 -16.61 -4.92 1.08
C LEU A 77 -15.77 -4.87 2.36
N CYS A 78 -14.89 -3.89 2.48
CA CYS A 78 -14.08 -3.69 3.69
C CYS A 78 -14.97 -3.40 4.90
N TRP A 79 -15.97 -2.53 4.73
CA TRP A 79 -16.93 -2.18 5.77
C TRP A 79 -17.75 -3.39 6.22
N ALA A 80 -18.24 -4.19 5.28
CA ALA A 80 -19.02 -5.40 5.58
C ALA A 80 -18.21 -6.43 6.40
N LYS A 81 -16.88 -6.45 6.26
CA LYS A 81 -15.98 -7.31 7.05
C LYS A 81 -15.67 -6.77 8.44
N GLY A 82 -16.01 -5.51 8.75
CA GLY A 82 -15.74 -4.90 10.05
C GLY A 82 -14.23 -4.74 10.38
N ILE A 83 -13.37 -4.60 9.35
CA ILE A 83 -11.91 -4.53 9.50
C ILE A 83 -11.47 -3.14 9.96
N ALA A 84 -12.09 -2.10 9.42
CA ALA A 84 -11.71 -0.70 9.67
C ALA A 84 -12.88 0.09 10.29
N GLY A 85 -12.54 1.01 11.20
CA GLY A 85 -13.52 1.88 11.87
C GLY A 85 -13.76 3.24 11.19
N ASP A 86 -12.86 3.65 10.28
CA ASP A 86 -12.95 4.88 9.48
C ASP A 86 -12.50 4.57 8.05
N LEU A 87 -13.43 4.63 7.11
CA LEU A 87 -13.17 4.41 5.69
C LEU A 87 -13.53 5.67 4.90
N ARG A 88 -12.63 6.09 4.01
CA ARG A 88 -12.82 7.30 3.20
C ARG A 88 -12.61 7.00 1.73
N GLN A 89 -13.58 7.40 0.91
CA GLN A 89 -13.40 7.40 -0.53
C GLN A 89 -12.46 8.56 -0.90
N HIS A 90 -11.27 8.23 -1.43
CA HIS A 90 -10.28 9.23 -1.78
C HIS A 90 -9.32 8.70 -2.85
N ASP A 91 -9.02 9.53 -3.84
CA ASP A 91 -7.96 9.28 -4.83
C ASP A 91 -6.62 9.69 -4.21
N LEU A 92 -5.68 8.75 -4.13
CA LEU A 92 -4.38 8.94 -3.50
C LEU A 92 -3.54 10.06 -4.15
N SER A 93 -3.82 10.36 -5.43
CA SER A 93 -3.15 11.45 -6.16
C SER A 93 -3.67 12.83 -5.79
N GLN A 94 -4.84 12.92 -5.15
CA GLN A 94 -5.43 14.18 -4.72
C GLN A 94 -4.92 14.59 -3.34
N LEU A 95 -4.29 15.76 -3.27
CA LEU A 95 -3.76 16.31 -2.03
C LEU A 95 -4.52 17.58 -1.61
N PRO A 96 -4.62 17.88 -0.30
CA PRO A 96 -4.15 17.08 0.83
C PRO A 96 -5.04 15.85 1.10
N TRP A 97 -4.47 14.81 1.73
CA TRP A 97 -5.27 13.68 2.19
C TRP A 97 -6.25 14.10 3.30
N PRO A 98 -7.40 13.40 3.42
CA PRO A 98 -8.48 13.79 4.34
C PRO A 98 -8.20 13.43 5.80
N TYR A 99 -6.95 13.46 6.24
CA TYR A 99 -6.50 13.12 7.59
C TYR A 99 -5.63 14.23 8.17
N ALA A 100 -5.70 14.41 9.49
CA ALA A 100 -4.88 15.39 10.18
C ALA A 100 -3.38 14.97 10.19
N PRO A 101 -2.44 15.93 10.20
CA PRO A 101 -1.02 15.61 10.38
C PRO A 101 -0.75 14.83 11.66
N ALA A 102 0.22 13.90 11.61
CA ALA A 102 0.68 13.09 12.74
C ALA A 102 -0.46 12.39 13.51
N SER A 103 -1.50 11.91 12.81
CA SER A 103 -2.66 11.25 13.40
C SER A 103 -2.52 9.73 13.51
N PHE A 104 -1.57 9.14 12.77
CA PHE A 104 -1.36 7.69 12.71
C PHE A 104 -0.03 7.27 13.32
N ASP A 105 -0.03 6.13 14.00
CA ASP A 105 1.19 5.49 14.50
C ASP A 105 1.91 4.76 13.37
N HIS A 106 1.13 4.13 12.46
CA HIS A 106 1.64 3.36 11.34
C HIS A 106 0.82 3.60 10.07
N ALA A 107 1.42 3.35 8.91
CA ALA A 107 0.74 3.29 7.62
C ALA A 107 1.19 2.04 6.85
N ILE A 108 0.27 1.47 6.07
CA ILE A 108 0.59 0.43 5.09
C ILE A 108 0.04 0.82 3.71
N ALA A 109 0.64 0.26 2.64
CA ALA A 109 0.13 0.31 1.28
C ALA A 109 0.49 -1.02 0.58
N CYS A 110 -0.44 -1.94 0.49
CA CYS A 110 -0.19 -3.27 -0.04
C CYS A 110 -0.98 -3.51 -1.34
N GLY A 111 -0.28 -3.85 -2.42
CA GLY A 111 -0.93 -4.12 -3.71
C GLY A 111 -1.46 -2.88 -4.44
N VAL A 112 -0.93 -1.68 -4.16
CA VAL A 112 -1.43 -0.39 -4.68
C VAL A 112 -0.43 0.28 -5.60
N PHE A 113 0.83 0.38 -5.21
CA PHE A 113 1.81 1.24 -5.86
C PHE A 113 2.20 0.82 -7.28
N HIS A 114 1.92 -0.41 -7.65
CA HIS A 114 2.10 -0.84 -9.03
C HIS A 114 1.03 -0.30 -10.00
N PHE A 115 0.02 0.43 -9.53
CA PHE A 115 -0.93 1.16 -10.37
C PHE A 115 -0.61 2.65 -10.50
N ILE A 116 0.45 3.13 -9.83
CA ILE A 116 0.77 4.55 -9.71
C ILE A 116 2.18 4.81 -10.23
N ALA A 117 2.32 5.68 -11.23
CA ALA A 117 3.61 6.02 -11.80
C ALA A 117 4.45 6.93 -10.88
N ASP A 118 3.86 8.00 -10.37
CA ASP A 118 4.51 8.97 -9.50
C ASP A 118 4.13 8.73 -8.04
N LEU A 119 5.06 8.19 -7.28
CA LEU A 119 4.88 7.90 -5.85
C LEU A 119 5.35 9.04 -4.93
N GLU A 120 6.05 10.06 -5.44
CA GLU A 120 6.64 11.11 -4.61
C GLU A 120 5.60 11.86 -3.77
N PRO A 121 4.45 12.33 -4.33
CA PRO A 121 3.41 13.00 -3.55
C PRO A 121 2.82 12.10 -2.46
N ILE A 122 2.70 10.79 -2.75
CA ILE A 122 2.12 9.80 -1.81
C ILE A 122 3.06 9.56 -0.64
N PHE A 123 4.37 9.45 -0.89
CA PHE A 123 5.36 9.32 0.18
C PHE A 123 5.38 10.55 1.08
N GLY A 124 5.29 11.75 0.48
CA GLY A 124 5.19 13.02 1.23
C GLY A 124 3.92 13.09 2.09
N ALA A 125 2.76 12.73 1.52
CA ALA A 125 1.48 12.72 2.23
C ALA A 125 1.48 11.68 3.36
N THR A 126 2.02 10.47 3.11
CA THR A 126 2.17 9.43 4.16
C THR A 126 3.05 9.93 5.30
N ALA A 127 4.18 10.58 4.98
CA ALA A 127 5.03 11.17 6.01
C ALA A 127 4.28 12.26 6.80
N GLY A 128 3.44 13.05 6.14
CA GLY A 128 2.65 14.10 6.79
C GLY A 128 1.67 13.57 7.83
N VAL A 129 0.97 12.48 7.55
CA VAL A 129 -0.04 11.90 8.45
C VAL A 129 0.53 11.01 9.53
N LEU A 130 1.76 10.51 9.37
CA LEU A 130 2.43 9.68 10.37
C LEU A 130 3.05 10.51 11.49
N ARG A 131 3.00 9.97 12.70
CA ARG A 131 3.77 10.43 13.85
C ARG A 131 5.28 10.20 13.62
N PRO A 132 6.16 11.01 14.25
CA PRO A 132 7.59 10.73 14.28
C PRO A 132 7.86 9.31 14.81
N GLY A 133 8.78 8.56 14.18
CA GLY A 133 9.08 7.16 14.52
C GLY A 133 8.06 6.12 14.03
N GLY A 134 6.94 6.55 13.44
CA GLY A 134 5.91 5.67 12.88
C GLY A 134 6.44 4.81 11.72
N LEU A 135 5.85 3.61 11.55
CA LEU A 135 6.18 2.75 10.42
C LEU A 135 5.40 3.17 9.17
N PHE A 136 6.07 3.03 8.03
CA PHE A 136 5.42 2.92 6.73
C PHE A 136 5.88 1.63 6.07
N ALA A 137 4.96 0.68 5.88
CA ALA A 137 5.23 -0.57 5.20
C ALA A 137 4.42 -0.65 3.90
N PHE A 138 5.08 -1.01 2.80
CA PHE A 138 4.44 -1.00 1.50
C PHE A 138 5.03 -2.05 0.56
N THR A 139 4.34 -2.29 -0.55
CA THR A 139 4.78 -3.20 -1.60
C THR A 139 4.96 -2.47 -2.92
N THR A 140 6.00 -2.85 -3.67
CA THR A 140 6.22 -2.43 -5.06
C THR A 140 6.45 -3.65 -5.93
N LYS A 141 5.96 -3.59 -7.17
CA LYS A 141 6.34 -4.58 -8.18
C LYS A 141 7.80 -4.34 -8.58
N TRP A 142 8.57 -5.43 -8.71
CA TRP A 142 9.96 -5.38 -9.12
C TRP A 142 10.08 -5.38 -10.64
N PRO A 143 10.99 -4.62 -11.26
CA PRO A 143 11.22 -4.68 -12.70
C PRO A 143 11.62 -6.08 -13.17
N THR A 144 11.18 -6.46 -14.37
CA THR A 144 11.46 -7.78 -14.95
C THR A 144 12.92 -7.93 -15.39
N ALA A 145 13.57 -6.80 -15.69
CA ALA A 145 14.98 -6.71 -16.07
C ALA A 145 15.61 -5.43 -15.50
N PRO A 146 16.95 -5.36 -15.38
CA PRO A 146 17.62 -4.13 -15.02
C PRO A 146 17.28 -3.01 -16.00
N LEU A 147 16.90 -1.84 -15.47
CA LEU A 147 16.61 -0.64 -16.26
C LEU A 147 17.85 0.26 -16.36
N ALA A 148 17.85 1.20 -17.30
CA ALA A 148 18.87 2.24 -17.36
C ALA A 148 18.84 3.09 -16.06
N PRO A 149 19.96 3.67 -15.62
CA PRO A 149 20.06 4.34 -14.31
C PRO A 149 19.10 5.52 -14.09
N ASP A 150 18.66 6.16 -15.16
CA ASP A 150 17.75 7.30 -15.17
C ASP A 150 16.27 6.93 -15.37
N VAL A 151 15.98 5.64 -15.54
CA VAL A 151 14.60 5.15 -15.73
C VAL A 151 14.02 4.75 -14.37
N PRO A 152 13.00 5.46 -13.85
CA PRO A 152 12.49 5.26 -12.50
C PRO A 152 11.62 4.00 -12.37
N PHE A 153 10.97 3.56 -13.44
CA PHE A 153 10.09 2.39 -13.45
C PHE A 153 9.94 1.81 -14.86
N GLU A 154 9.62 0.54 -14.93
CA GLU A 154 9.10 -0.14 -16.13
C GLU A 154 7.57 0.04 -16.16
N ARG A 155 7.00 0.38 -17.35
CA ARG A 155 5.56 0.46 -17.57
C ARG A 155 5.11 -0.68 -18.45
N GLN A 156 4.09 -1.39 -18.03
CA GLN A 156 3.43 -2.48 -18.74
C GLN A 156 1.91 -2.27 -18.77
N GLU A 157 1.22 -3.00 -19.65
CA GLU A 157 -0.25 -3.10 -19.63
C GLU A 157 -0.65 -4.50 -19.19
N ALA A 158 -1.53 -4.60 -18.20
CA ALA A 158 -2.06 -5.87 -17.71
C ALA A 158 -3.55 -5.73 -17.41
N GLY A 159 -4.39 -6.58 -18.02
CA GLY A 159 -5.83 -6.55 -17.79
C GLY A 159 -6.51 -5.21 -18.13
N GLY A 160 -5.95 -4.44 -19.08
CA GLY A 160 -6.44 -3.10 -19.42
C GLY A 160 -5.99 -1.99 -18.47
N LEU A 161 -5.15 -2.30 -17.50
CA LEU A 161 -4.57 -1.34 -16.55
C LEU A 161 -3.10 -1.11 -16.83
N ALA A 162 -2.65 0.14 -16.66
CA ALA A 162 -1.23 0.45 -16.64
C ALA A 162 -0.63 -0.06 -15.32
N VAL A 163 0.48 -0.81 -15.42
CA VAL A 163 1.20 -1.36 -14.26
C VAL A 163 2.63 -0.86 -14.28
N PHE A 164 3.12 -0.43 -13.13
CA PHE A 164 4.45 0.17 -12.96
C PHE A 164 5.31 -0.68 -12.01
N SER A 165 6.50 -1.05 -12.47
CA SER A 165 7.50 -1.74 -11.66
C SER A 165 8.62 -0.77 -11.33
N HIS A 166 8.63 -0.25 -10.09
CA HIS A 166 9.58 0.78 -9.66
C HIS A 166 10.95 0.17 -9.34
N THR A 167 12.03 0.85 -9.77
CA THR A 167 13.37 0.40 -9.44
C THR A 167 13.66 0.55 -7.94
N PRO A 168 14.49 -0.33 -7.36
CA PRO A 168 14.89 -0.21 -5.94
C PRO A 168 15.54 1.14 -5.62
N GLU A 169 16.29 1.69 -6.57
CA GLU A 169 16.98 2.97 -6.47
C GLU A 169 15.97 4.12 -6.37
N THR A 170 14.94 4.10 -7.21
CA THR A 170 13.83 5.07 -7.17
C THR A 170 13.12 4.98 -5.82
N VAL A 171 12.76 3.78 -5.37
CA VAL A 171 12.09 3.59 -4.06
C VAL A 171 12.99 4.08 -2.92
N ALA A 172 14.30 3.80 -2.95
CA ALA A 172 15.24 4.27 -1.93
C ALA A 172 15.35 5.81 -1.90
N THR A 173 15.34 6.46 -3.06
CA THR A 173 15.34 7.92 -3.19
C THR A 173 14.07 8.52 -2.61
N LEU A 174 12.90 7.99 -2.96
CA LEU A 174 11.60 8.44 -2.45
C LEU A 174 11.50 8.29 -0.92
N MET A 175 11.92 7.14 -0.37
CA MET A 175 11.97 6.93 1.08
C MET A 175 12.82 8.00 1.76
N THR A 176 14.04 8.23 1.24
CA THR A 176 14.99 9.17 1.84
C THR A 176 14.48 10.61 1.75
N GLY A 177 13.93 11.01 0.60
CA GLY A 177 13.36 12.34 0.34
C GLY A 177 12.17 12.64 1.25
N ALA A 178 11.30 11.67 1.49
CA ALA A 178 10.15 11.80 2.40
C ALA A 178 10.51 11.60 3.89
N GLY A 179 11.78 11.45 4.23
CA GLY A 179 12.22 11.35 5.63
C GLY A 179 12.05 9.96 6.25
N PHE A 180 12.06 8.91 5.44
CA PHE A 180 12.03 7.53 5.93
C PHE A 180 13.41 6.87 5.92
N ASN A 181 13.65 6.03 6.92
CA ASN A 181 14.78 5.11 6.96
C ASN A 181 14.28 3.68 6.77
N ARG A 182 14.96 2.90 5.91
CA ARG A 182 14.62 1.49 5.71
C ARG A 182 14.96 0.68 6.96
N ALA A 183 13.98 -0.06 7.49
CA ALA A 183 14.14 -0.99 8.59
C ALA A 183 14.31 -2.43 8.09
N ARG A 184 13.47 -2.85 7.12
CA ARG A 184 13.47 -4.20 6.54
C ARG A 184 13.10 -4.18 5.07
N GLN A 185 13.46 -5.25 4.38
CA GLN A 185 13.05 -5.52 3.01
C GLN A 185 12.98 -7.03 2.78
N LEU A 186 11.95 -7.47 2.06
CA LEU A 186 11.80 -8.85 1.59
C LEU A 186 11.43 -8.80 0.10
N ARG A 187 11.90 -9.76 -0.69
CA ARG A 187 11.38 -10.02 -2.03
C ARG A 187 10.57 -11.31 -1.99
N CYS A 188 9.40 -11.30 -2.61
CA CYS A 188 8.51 -12.46 -2.69
C CYS A 188 7.83 -12.51 -4.05
N PHE A 189 7.38 -13.69 -4.44
CA PHE A 189 6.59 -13.88 -5.64
C PHE A 189 5.09 -13.71 -5.35
N VAL A 190 4.37 -13.14 -6.33
CA VAL A 190 2.92 -13.13 -6.42
C VAL A 190 2.61 -13.72 -7.79
N GLY A 191 2.20 -14.97 -7.82
CA GLY A 191 2.19 -15.74 -9.07
C GLY A 191 3.60 -15.76 -9.69
N PRO A 192 3.75 -15.46 -10.99
CA PRO A 192 5.05 -15.42 -11.66
C PRO A 192 5.83 -14.12 -11.42
N GLU A 193 5.23 -13.14 -10.77
CA GLU A 193 5.76 -11.79 -10.66
C GLU A 193 6.54 -11.56 -9.37
N LEU A 194 7.63 -10.80 -9.45
CA LEU A 194 8.45 -10.47 -8.29
C LEU A 194 8.00 -9.15 -7.69
N PHE A 195 7.76 -9.16 -6.37
CA PHE A 195 7.45 -7.98 -5.57
C PHE A 195 8.49 -7.78 -4.47
N ALA A 196 8.60 -6.54 -4.01
CA ALA A 196 9.31 -6.20 -2.80
C ALA A 196 8.34 -5.69 -1.73
N VAL A 197 8.53 -6.17 -0.52
CA VAL A 197 7.92 -5.63 0.70
C VAL A 197 8.96 -4.78 1.41
N TRP A 198 8.61 -3.55 1.68
CA TRP A 198 9.45 -2.56 2.34
C TRP A 198 8.86 -2.19 3.69
N VAL A 199 9.66 -2.18 4.73
CA VAL A 199 9.30 -1.64 6.04
C VAL A 199 10.26 -0.51 6.37
N THR A 200 9.69 0.66 6.64
CA THR A 200 10.46 1.89 6.88
C THR A 200 10.01 2.56 8.18
N ARG A 201 10.85 3.41 8.75
CA ARG A 201 10.49 4.28 9.88
C ARG A 201 10.62 5.74 9.49
N LYS A 202 9.61 6.54 9.82
CA LYS A 202 9.71 7.99 9.74
C LYS A 202 10.75 8.49 10.73
N ARG A 203 11.64 9.38 10.27
CA ARG A 203 12.62 10.04 11.16
C ARG A 203 11.91 10.85 12.24
N VAL A 204 12.57 10.95 13.39
CA VAL A 204 12.14 11.76 14.55
C VAL A 204 12.48 13.22 14.28
#